data_7005a915d16d89cd1cd23c804e726ced
#
_entry.id   7005a915d16d89cd1cd23c804e726ced
#
_cell.length_a   1.000
_cell.length_b   1.000
_cell.length_c   1.000
_cell.angle_alpha   90.00
_cell.angle_beta   90.00
_cell.angle_gamma   90.00
#
_symmetry.space_group_name_H-M   'P 1'
#
loop_
_entity.id
_entity.type
_entity.pdbx_description
1 polymer ?
#
loop_
_entity_poly.entity_id
_entity_poly.type
_entity_poly.pdbx_seq_one_letter_code
_entity_poly.pdbx_strand_id
1 'polypeptide(L)'
;DKPYLGTTDEYGISTCSDSLMESAVAFCKKHHCQLSMHAMGGSAISRVVDRAYREENWMEDDTPYVRVEHITAPATDSIRKAAEKGMFFVTQPIFMYAEIESYLTNLGEAWMKTCYPVRTMLDQGVQLCFSTDAPATSWAVPSDPFPCLKAAVTRRAYDGTDCGQDQRVD
;
A
#
# COMPACT_ATOMS: atom_id res chain seq x y z
N ASP A 1 -1.19 12.36 8.23
CA ASP A 1 -0.64 13.04 7.05
C ASP A 1 -1.21 14.46 6.95
N LYS A 2 -1.66 14.87 5.76
CA LYS A 2 -2.31 16.17 5.56
C LYS A 2 -3.83 16.02 5.71
N PRO A 3 -4.57 17.11 6.03
CA PRO A 3 -6.02 17.09 5.98
C PRO A 3 -6.52 16.74 4.57
N TYR A 4 -7.74 16.23 4.46
CA TYR A 4 -8.40 16.08 3.17
C TYR A 4 -8.63 17.45 2.51
N LEU A 5 -8.70 17.47 1.20
CA LEU A 5 -8.93 18.71 0.45
C LEU A 5 -10.22 19.39 0.90
N GLY A 6 -10.15 20.72 1.06
CA GLY A 6 -11.29 21.52 1.51
C GLY A 6 -11.58 21.46 3.00
N THR A 7 -10.78 20.71 3.77
CA THR A 7 -10.89 20.62 5.23
C THR A 7 -9.62 21.13 5.92
N THR A 8 -9.72 21.49 7.20
CA THR A 8 -8.59 21.96 8.00
C THR A 8 -8.12 20.95 9.04
N ASP A 9 -9.00 20.02 9.44
CA ASP A 9 -8.84 19.14 10.59
C ASP A 9 -9.39 17.72 10.36
N GLU A 10 -9.83 17.39 9.15
CA GLU A 10 -10.26 16.04 8.81
C GLU A 10 -9.10 15.23 8.26
N TYR A 11 -8.67 14.24 9.02
CA TYR A 11 -7.56 13.35 8.69
C TYR A 11 -8.04 11.90 8.64
N GLY A 12 -7.22 11.05 8.03
CA GLY A 12 -7.37 9.61 8.17
C GLY A 12 -7.22 9.18 9.65
N ILE A 13 -7.80 8.05 9.98
CA ILE A 13 -7.81 7.49 11.33
C ILE A 13 -6.69 6.48 11.53
N SER A 14 -6.18 6.40 12.76
CA SER A 14 -5.27 5.35 13.20
C SER A 14 -6.03 4.43 14.17
N THR A 15 -6.18 3.16 13.79
CA THR A 15 -6.93 2.16 14.58
C THR A 15 -6.02 1.21 15.35
N CYS A 16 -4.71 1.22 15.08
CA CYS A 16 -3.74 0.36 15.74
C CYS A 16 -2.85 1.18 16.68
N SER A 17 -2.91 0.93 17.98
CA SER A 17 -2.00 1.53 18.95
C SER A 17 -0.58 0.95 18.86
N ASP A 18 0.42 1.68 19.40
CA ASP A 18 1.79 1.14 19.45
C ASP A 18 1.87 -0.14 20.29
N SER A 19 1.14 -0.19 21.41
CA SER A 19 1.11 -1.40 22.26
C SER A 19 0.50 -2.62 21.55
N LEU A 20 -0.51 -2.41 20.71
CA LEU A 20 -1.09 -3.49 19.92
C LEU A 20 -0.09 -3.97 18.85
N MET A 21 0.59 -3.05 18.18
CA MET A 21 1.62 -3.39 17.19
C MET A 21 2.78 -4.16 17.83
N GLU A 22 3.28 -3.72 19.00
CA GLU A 22 4.31 -4.44 19.76
C GLU A 22 3.86 -5.86 20.12
N SER A 23 2.62 -6.00 20.59
CA SER A 23 2.06 -7.32 20.94
C SER A 23 1.95 -8.24 19.72
N ALA A 24 1.54 -7.71 18.57
CA ALA A 24 1.44 -8.46 17.33
C ALA A 24 2.82 -8.94 16.85
N VAL A 25 3.82 -8.05 16.86
CA VAL A 25 5.21 -8.42 16.52
C VAL A 25 5.72 -9.50 17.45
N ALA A 26 5.56 -9.34 18.77
CA ALA A 26 6.01 -10.32 19.75
C ALA A 26 5.33 -11.68 19.56
N PHE A 27 4.03 -11.69 19.26
CA PHE A 27 3.28 -12.91 18.94
C PHE A 27 3.82 -13.60 17.69
N CYS A 28 3.97 -12.87 16.59
CA CYS A 28 4.44 -13.43 15.33
C CYS A 28 5.87 -13.98 15.44
N LYS A 29 6.76 -13.29 16.13
CA LYS A 29 8.11 -13.79 16.44
C LYS A 29 8.08 -15.09 17.23
N LYS A 30 7.27 -15.14 18.28
CA LYS A 30 7.16 -16.32 19.15
C LYS A 30 6.63 -17.56 18.41
N HIS A 31 5.75 -17.36 17.44
CA HIS A 31 5.06 -18.42 16.73
C HIS A 31 5.57 -18.65 15.30
N HIS A 32 6.63 -17.96 14.89
CA HIS A 32 7.23 -18.07 13.55
C HIS A 32 6.18 -17.93 12.44
N CYS A 33 5.30 -16.90 12.57
CA CYS A 33 4.28 -16.62 11.55
C CYS A 33 4.45 -15.23 10.96
N GLN A 34 4.03 -15.07 9.71
CA GLN A 34 4.07 -13.79 8.99
C GLN A 34 3.10 -12.79 9.65
N LEU A 35 3.59 -11.57 9.86
CA LEU A 35 2.75 -10.45 10.29
C LEU A 35 2.20 -9.71 9.06
N SER A 36 0.88 -9.68 8.90
CA SER A 36 0.21 -8.86 7.87
C SER A 36 -0.40 -7.62 8.51
N MET A 37 -0.15 -6.45 7.92
CA MET A 37 -0.60 -5.16 8.45
C MET A 37 -1.22 -4.29 7.36
N HIS A 38 -2.44 -3.79 7.61
CA HIS A 38 -3.11 -2.81 6.78
C HIS A 38 -2.48 -1.42 6.96
N ALA A 39 -2.07 -0.74 5.88
CA ALA A 39 -1.55 0.62 5.91
C ALA A 39 -1.74 1.34 4.56
N MET A 40 -2.62 2.33 4.50
CA MET A 40 -2.93 3.09 3.28
C MET A 40 -2.19 4.42 3.20
N GLY A 41 -2.31 5.26 4.21
CA GLY A 41 -1.71 6.60 4.23
C GLY A 41 -0.20 6.56 4.50
N GLY A 42 0.53 7.56 4.00
CA GLY A 42 1.99 7.61 4.10
C GLY A 42 2.53 7.49 5.52
N SER A 43 1.91 8.18 6.50
CA SER A 43 2.31 8.07 7.92
C SER A 43 2.04 6.68 8.48
N ALA A 44 0.91 6.05 8.12
CA ALA A 44 0.61 4.69 8.56
C ALA A 44 1.62 3.69 7.98
N ILE A 45 1.93 3.81 6.69
CA ILE A 45 2.93 2.97 6.01
C ILE A 45 4.31 3.15 6.66
N SER A 46 4.75 4.40 6.84
CA SER A 46 6.04 4.70 7.47
C SER A 46 6.13 4.10 8.88
N ARG A 47 5.09 4.26 9.68
CA ARG A 47 5.03 3.71 11.04
C ARG A 47 5.17 2.19 11.07
N VAL A 48 4.47 1.50 10.18
CA VAL A 48 4.53 0.01 10.07
C VAL A 48 5.91 -0.42 9.60
N VAL A 49 6.42 0.18 8.52
CA VAL A 49 7.72 -0.16 7.94
C VAL A 49 8.85 0.14 8.91
N ASP A 50 8.83 1.31 9.57
CA ASP A 50 9.85 1.69 10.57
C ASP A 50 9.86 0.75 11.77
N ARG A 51 8.68 0.29 12.19
CA ARG A 51 8.60 -0.68 13.28
C ARG A 51 9.16 -2.04 12.85
N ALA A 52 8.79 -2.53 11.67
CA ALA A 52 9.27 -3.79 11.13
C ALA A 52 10.79 -3.74 10.83
N TYR A 53 11.30 -2.62 10.33
CA TYR A 53 12.71 -2.43 9.98
C TYR A 53 13.68 -2.65 11.16
N ARG A 54 13.21 -2.46 12.40
CA ARG A 54 14.00 -2.69 13.63
C ARG A 54 14.18 -4.16 13.97
N GLU A 55 13.42 -5.03 13.30
CA GLU A 55 13.46 -6.47 13.54
C GLU A 55 14.39 -7.19 12.56
N GLU A 56 14.90 -8.33 12.98
CA GLU A 56 15.44 -9.33 12.06
C GLU A 56 14.32 -10.26 11.60
N ASN A 57 14.50 -10.88 10.43
CA ASN A 57 13.55 -11.87 9.93
C ASN A 57 13.46 -13.03 10.93
N TRP A 58 12.24 -13.33 11.38
CA TRP A 58 11.97 -14.41 12.34
C TRP A 58 11.37 -15.67 11.70
N MET A 59 11.22 -15.66 10.36
CA MET A 59 10.77 -16.84 9.63
C MET A 59 11.90 -17.82 9.43
N GLU A 60 11.57 -19.12 9.42
CA GLU A 60 12.56 -20.20 9.26
C GLU A 60 12.78 -20.58 7.78
N ASP A 61 11.98 -20.02 6.90
CA ASP A 61 12.00 -20.22 5.46
C ASP A 61 12.10 -18.87 4.70
N ASP A 62 11.97 -18.92 3.38
CA ASP A 62 12.03 -17.73 2.52
C ASP A 62 10.76 -16.86 2.58
N THR A 63 9.80 -17.16 3.46
CA THR A 63 8.59 -16.36 3.64
C THR A 63 8.96 -14.99 4.22
N PRO A 64 8.53 -13.88 3.60
CA PRO A 64 8.71 -12.56 4.19
C PRO A 64 8.05 -12.46 5.58
N TYR A 65 8.82 -12.02 6.57
CA TYR A 65 8.33 -11.95 7.96
C TYR A 65 7.22 -10.93 8.16
N VAL A 66 7.19 -9.87 7.33
CA VAL A 66 6.17 -8.82 7.33
C VAL A 66 5.61 -8.63 5.93
N ARG A 67 4.29 -8.59 5.85
CA ARG A 67 3.50 -8.22 4.67
C ARG A 67 2.69 -6.97 4.98
N VAL A 68 2.79 -5.96 4.14
CA VAL A 68 2.03 -4.71 4.31
C VAL A 68 1.00 -4.60 3.18
N GLU A 69 -0.25 -4.40 3.57
CA GLU A 69 -1.39 -4.32 2.66
C GLU A 69 -1.66 -2.87 2.25
N HIS A 70 -2.13 -2.69 1.04
CA HIS A 70 -2.53 -1.47 0.34
C HIS A 70 -1.36 -0.64 -0.17
N ILE A 71 -0.48 -0.14 0.67
CA ILE A 71 0.70 0.64 0.25
C ILE A 71 0.33 1.74 -0.76
N THR A 72 -0.72 2.52 -0.44
CA THR A 72 -1.26 3.50 -1.39
C THR A 72 -0.29 4.66 -1.64
N ALA A 73 0.34 5.20 -0.60
CA ALA A 73 1.20 6.38 -0.70
C ALA A 73 2.49 6.23 0.14
N PRO A 74 3.35 5.25 -0.15
CA PRO A 74 4.60 5.04 0.58
C PRO A 74 5.59 6.17 0.34
N ALA A 75 6.29 6.60 1.39
CA ALA A 75 7.46 7.46 1.26
C ALA A 75 8.63 6.67 0.65
N THR A 76 9.52 7.34 -0.07
CA THR A 76 10.71 6.70 -0.69
C THR A 76 11.56 5.95 0.33
N ASP A 77 11.71 6.48 1.54
CA ASP A 77 12.45 5.80 2.62
C ASP A 77 11.76 4.51 3.08
N SER A 78 10.43 4.48 3.11
CA SER A 78 9.68 3.26 3.42
C SER A 78 9.88 2.18 2.35
N ILE A 79 9.91 2.56 1.07
CA ILE A 79 10.18 1.64 -0.04
C ILE A 79 11.59 1.05 0.11
N ARG A 80 12.60 1.90 0.32
CA ARG A 80 14.00 1.47 0.53
C ARG A 80 14.12 0.50 1.70
N LYS A 81 13.55 0.83 2.87
CA LYS A 81 13.59 -0.03 4.05
C LYS A 81 12.92 -1.38 3.83
N ALA A 82 11.79 -1.39 3.11
CA ALA A 82 11.10 -2.62 2.79
C ALA A 82 11.95 -3.53 1.89
N ALA A 83 12.59 -2.96 0.86
CA ALA A 83 13.50 -3.71 -0.01
C ALA A 83 14.70 -4.28 0.76
N GLU A 84 15.35 -3.46 1.59
CA GLU A 84 16.52 -3.88 2.40
C GLU A 84 16.22 -5.03 3.36
N LYS A 85 15.01 -5.08 3.91
CA LYS A 85 14.58 -6.10 4.89
C LYS A 85 13.77 -7.25 4.29
N GLY A 86 13.55 -7.25 2.98
CA GLY A 86 12.76 -8.29 2.32
C GLY A 86 11.30 -8.32 2.77
N MET A 87 10.71 -7.17 3.12
CA MET A 87 9.28 -7.07 3.40
C MET A 87 8.49 -7.25 2.11
N PHE A 88 7.29 -7.79 2.21
CA PHE A 88 6.41 -8.01 1.08
C PHE A 88 5.28 -6.98 1.04
N PHE A 89 5.03 -6.38 -0.11
CA PHE A 89 3.94 -5.43 -0.31
C PHE A 89 2.81 -6.05 -1.13
N VAL A 90 1.58 -5.84 -0.69
CA VAL A 90 0.38 -6.20 -1.44
C VAL A 90 -0.37 -4.92 -1.75
N THR A 91 -0.54 -4.59 -3.02
CA THR A 91 -1.12 -3.32 -3.43
C THR A 91 -2.28 -3.50 -4.42
N GLN A 92 -3.20 -2.54 -4.47
CA GLN A 92 -4.43 -2.63 -5.22
C GLN A 92 -4.58 -1.45 -6.20
N PRO A 93 -3.89 -1.45 -7.35
CA PRO A 93 -4.08 -0.43 -8.37
C PRO A 93 -5.52 -0.26 -8.85
N ILE A 94 -6.38 -1.26 -8.60
CA ILE A 94 -7.81 -1.16 -8.92
C ILE A 94 -8.52 -0.03 -8.19
N PHE A 95 -8.08 0.37 -7.00
CA PHE A 95 -8.71 1.47 -6.27
C PHE A 95 -8.58 2.80 -7.01
N MET A 96 -7.38 3.12 -7.55
CA MET A 96 -7.27 4.31 -8.39
C MET A 96 -8.06 4.22 -9.69
N TYR A 97 -8.32 2.99 -10.19
CA TYR A 97 -9.12 2.76 -11.38
C TYR A 97 -10.62 2.94 -11.11
N ALA A 98 -11.11 2.38 -10.03
CA ALA A 98 -12.53 2.28 -9.71
C ALA A 98 -13.07 3.45 -8.86
N GLU A 99 -12.20 4.14 -8.10
CA GLU A 99 -12.59 5.15 -7.10
C GLU A 99 -12.00 6.54 -7.42
N ILE A 100 -11.74 6.80 -8.69
CA ILE A 100 -11.03 8.01 -9.15
C ILE A 100 -11.68 9.30 -8.66
N GLU A 101 -13.01 9.39 -8.65
CA GLU A 101 -13.75 10.59 -8.23
C GLU A 101 -13.52 10.88 -6.74
N SER A 102 -13.54 9.83 -5.91
CA SER A 102 -13.27 9.95 -4.47
C SER A 102 -11.84 10.46 -4.21
N TYR A 103 -10.88 9.91 -4.94
CA TYR A 103 -9.49 10.32 -4.80
C TYR A 103 -9.26 11.76 -5.27
N LEU A 104 -9.80 12.15 -6.41
CA LEU A 104 -9.69 13.52 -6.91
C LEU A 104 -10.34 14.53 -5.97
N THR A 105 -11.55 14.21 -5.45
CA THR A 105 -12.28 15.09 -4.55
C THR A 105 -11.58 15.26 -3.20
N ASN A 106 -11.09 14.18 -2.61
CA ASN A 106 -10.57 14.20 -1.23
C ASN A 106 -9.06 14.44 -1.14
N LEU A 107 -8.29 14.08 -2.17
CA LEU A 107 -6.82 14.07 -2.12
C LEU A 107 -6.18 14.91 -3.23
N GLY A 108 -6.87 15.10 -4.34
CA GLY A 108 -6.46 15.94 -5.47
C GLY A 108 -5.59 15.25 -6.50
N GLU A 109 -5.51 15.88 -7.69
CA GLU A 109 -4.84 15.34 -8.86
C GLU A 109 -3.33 15.08 -8.63
N ALA A 110 -2.65 16.01 -7.98
CA ALA A 110 -1.22 15.89 -7.71
C ALA A 110 -0.89 14.65 -6.84
N TRP A 111 -1.74 14.39 -5.83
CA TRP A 111 -1.59 13.19 -4.99
C TRP A 111 -1.93 11.93 -5.78
N MET A 112 -3.01 11.97 -6.57
CA MET A 112 -3.45 10.84 -7.40
C MET A 112 -2.34 10.36 -8.35
N LYS A 113 -1.59 11.27 -8.96
CA LYS A 113 -0.49 10.93 -9.87
C LYS A 113 0.70 10.24 -9.17
N THR A 114 0.83 10.39 -7.87
CA THR A 114 1.93 9.82 -7.07
C THR A 114 1.53 8.58 -6.26
N CYS A 115 0.24 8.27 -6.14
CA CYS A 115 -0.21 7.10 -5.41
C CYS A 115 0.09 5.80 -6.17
N TYR A 116 0.14 4.69 -5.42
CA TYR A 116 0.48 3.37 -5.96
C TYR A 116 1.74 3.41 -6.84
N PRO A 117 2.91 3.82 -6.31
CA PRO A 117 4.13 4.00 -7.10
C PRO A 117 4.78 2.66 -7.44
N VAL A 118 4.07 1.83 -8.21
CA VAL A 118 4.43 0.43 -8.48
C VAL A 118 5.78 0.33 -9.20
N ARG A 119 6.00 1.19 -10.21
CA ARG A 119 7.28 1.21 -10.94
C ARG A 119 8.45 1.50 -9.99
N THR A 120 8.30 2.53 -9.16
CA THR A 120 9.32 2.91 -8.18
C THR A 120 9.59 1.77 -7.19
N MET A 121 8.56 1.08 -6.70
CA MET A 121 8.73 -0.05 -5.79
C MET A 121 9.50 -1.21 -6.44
N LEU A 122 9.16 -1.55 -7.68
CA LEU A 122 9.85 -2.59 -8.44
C LEU A 122 11.31 -2.22 -8.74
N ASP A 123 11.57 -0.99 -9.17
CA ASP A 123 12.91 -0.50 -9.48
C ASP A 123 13.82 -0.48 -8.24
N GLN A 124 13.26 -0.32 -7.05
CA GLN A 124 13.98 -0.41 -5.78
C GLN A 124 14.08 -1.86 -5.23
N GLY A 125 13.55 -2.85 -5.93
CA GLY A 125 13.68 -4.25 -5.58
C GLY A 125 12.72 -4.73 -4.49
N VAL A 126 11.63 -4.01 -4.22
CA VAL A 126 10.60 -4.47 -3.28
C VAL A 126 9.87 -5.67 -3.88
N GLN A 127 9.71 -6.72 -3.10
CA GLN A 127 8.84 -7.84 -3.44
C GLN A 127 7.39 -7.40 -3.29
N LEU A 128 6.61 -7.45 -4.36
CA LEU A 128 5.21 -7.05 -4.31
C LEU A 128 4.30 -7.92 -5.19
N CYS A 129 3.01 -7.95 -4.85
CA CYS A 129 1.98 -8.46 -5.72
C CYS A 129 0.75 -7.55 -5.75
N PHE A 130 -0.11 -7.79 -6.72
CA PHE A 130 -1.42 -7.13 -6.79
C PHE A 130 -2.50 -8.00 -6.17
N SER A 131 -3.48 -7.35 -5.56
CA SER A 131 -4.74 -7.97 -5.18
C SER A 131 -5.91 -7.06 -5.55
N THR A 132 -7.12 -7.60 -5.51
CA THR A 132 -8.33 -6.82 -5.76
C THR A 132 -8.99 -6.32 -4.48
N ASP A 133 -8.57 -6.86 -3.33
CA ASP A 133 -9.20 -6.63 -2.03
C ASP A 133 -10.71 -7.00 -2.03
N ALA A 134 -11.07 -8.05 -2.79
CA ALA A 134 -12.44 -8.52 -2.83
C ALA A 134 -12.89 -9.03 -1.44
N PRO A 135 -14.11 -8.69 -0.98
CA PRO A 135 -15.18 -8.01 -1.69
C PRO A 135 -15.21 -6.48 -1.51
N ALA A 136 -14.19 -5.88 -0.86
CA ALA A 136 -14.20 -4.47 -0.44
C ALA A 136 -14.03 -3.48 -1.60
N THR A 137 -13.54 -3.92 -2.76
CA THR A 137 -13.32 -3.03 -3.91
C THR A 137 -14.62 -2.54 -4.54
N SER A 138 -14.69 -1.26 -4.86
CA SER A 138 -15.86 -0.59 -5.45
C SER A 138 -15.99 -0.86 -6.96
N TRP A 139 -15.96 -2.12 -7.38
CA TRP A 139 -16.06 -2.54 -8.78
C TRP A 139 -17.15 -3.61 -8.96
N ALA A 140 -17.78 -3.62 -10.14
CA ALA A 140 -18.92 -4.51 -10.41
C ALA A 140 -18.61 -6.01 -10.24
N VAL A 141 -17.37 -6.40 -10.52
CA VAL A 141 -16.87 -7.78 -10.30
C VAL A 141 -15.58 -7.67 -9.46
N PRO A 142 -15.69 -7.57 -8.13
CA PRO A 142 -14.55 -7.26 -7.27
C PRO A 142 -13.47 -8.35 -7.26
N SER A 143 -13.80 -9.59 -7.62
CA SER A 143 -12.84 -10.70 -7.73
C SER A 143 -12.10 -10.78 -9.07
N ASP A 144 -12.48 -9.95 -10.08
CA ASP A 144 -11.81 -9.93 -11.38
C ASP A 144 -10.44 -9.22 -11.25
N PRO A 145 -9.30 -9.89 -11.53
CA PRO A 145 -7.98 -9.28 -11.43
C PRO A 145 -7.63 -8.36 -12.61
N PHE A 146 -8.30 -8.49 -13.75
CA PHE A 146 -7.93 -7.78 -14.98
C PHE A 146 -8.05 -6.25 -14.88
N PRO A 147 -9.06 -5.64 -14.23
CA PRO A 147 -9.07 -4.20 -14.01
C PRO A 147 -7.88 -3.70 -13.19
N CYS A 148 -7.43 -4.48 -12.21
CA CYS A 148 -6.24 -4.17 -11.42
C CYS A 148 -4.97 -4.17 -12.29
N LEU A 149 -4.78 -5.20 -13.11
CA LEU A 149 -3.65 -5.28 -14.05
C LEU A 149 -3.71 -4.16 -15.08
N LYS A 150 -4.89 -3.89 -15.65
CA LYS A 150 -5.09 -2.78 -16.57
C LYS A 150 -4.70 -1.44 -15.95
N ALA A 151 -5.11 -1.19 -14.70
CA ALA A 151 -4.76 0.02 -13.98
C ALA A 151 -3.24 0.17 -13.80
N ALA A 152 -2.53 -0.91 -13.45
CA ALA A 152 -1.09 -0.88 -13.27
C ALA A 152 -0.33 -0.63 -14.60
N VAL A 153 -0.76 -1.27 -15.69
CA VAL A 153 -0.13 -1.15 -17.01
C VAL A 153 -0.44 0.18 -17.69
N THR A 154 -1.70 0.65 -17.63
CA THR A 154 -2.12 1.85 -18.35
C THR A 154 -2.03 3.12 -17.54
N ARG A 155 -2.05 3.03 -16.21
CA ARG A 155 -2.17 4.17 -15.29
C ARG A 155 -3.31 5.12 -15.65
N ARG A 156 -4.43 4.53 -16.06
CA ARG A 156 -5.67 5.24 -16.36
C ARG A 156 -6.82 4.68 -15.54
N ALA A 157 -7.65 5.58 -15.00
CA ALA A 157 -8.90 5.23 -14.36
C ALA A 157 -9.93 4.70 -15.38
N TYR A 158 -11.07 4.22 -14.91
CA TYR A 158 -12.13 3.68 -15.77
C TYR A 158 -12.71 4.73 -16.74
N ASP A 159 -12.70 6.00 -16.34
CA ASP A 159 -13.16 7.15 -17.12
C ASP A 159 -12.07 7.72 -18.07
N GLY A 160 -10.87 7.17 -18.05
CA GLY A 160 -9.72 7.60 -18.84
C GLY A 160 -8.81 8.62 -18.16
N THR A 161 -9.12 9.04 -16.94
CA THR A 161 -8.29 9.98 -16.17
C THR A 161 -6.86 9.43 -16.02
N ASP A 162 -5.88 10.30 -16.24
CA ASP A 162 -4.45 9.98 -16.09
C ASP A 162 -4.05 9.91 -14.61
N CYS A 163 -3.59 8.74 -14.18
CA CYS A 163 -3.16 8.45 -12.82
C CYS A 163 -1.62 8.45 -12.65
N GLY A 164 -0.88 9.13 -13.51
CA GLY A 164 0.59 9.25 -13.45
C GLY A 164 1.31 8.18 -14.27
N GLN A 165 1.66 8.51 -15.50
CA GLN A 165 2.21 7.57 -16.50
C GLN A 165 3.61 7.04 -16.18
N ASP A 166 4.40 7.74 -15.37
CA ASP A 166 5.75 7.35 -14.94
C ASP A 166 5.75 6.12 -14.02
N GLN A 167 4.60 5.77 -13.46
CA GLN A 167 4.45 4.60 -12.59
C GLN A 167 3.87 3.37 -13.32
N ARG A 168 3.82 3.41 -14.64
CA ARG A 168 3.40 2.25 -15.46
C ARG A 168 4.36 1.08 -15.30
N VAL A 169 3.79 -0.11 -15.35
CA VAL A 169 4.54 -1.37 -15.43
C VAL A 169 4.25 -2.06 -16.77
N ASP A 170 5.18 -2.91 -17.21
CA ASP A 170 5.09 -3.68 -18.45
C ASP A 170 4.38 -5.01 -18.22
#